data_b54ca6419af4cc835123aaf351fcb9ee
#
_entry.id   b54ca6419af4cc835123aaf351fcb9ee
#
_cell.length_a   1.000
_cell.length_b   1.000
_cell.length_c   1.000
_cell.angle_alpha   90.00
_cell.angle_beta   90.00
_cell.angle_gamma   90.00
#
_symmetry.space_group_name_H-M   'P 1'
#
loop_
_entity.id
_entity.type
_entity.pdbx_description
1 polymer ?
#
loop_
_entity_poly.entity_id
_entity_poly.type
_entity_poly.pdbx_seq_one_letter_code
_entity_poly.pdbx_strand_id
1 'polypeptide(L)'
;METTLTFHRPTNGEFREELISSKVLKKDQHAFIRHMLKTNETWAKQALLRIFQYQTKTEQILETTNENNNVGFTGADAEFLSSLAKQLRDRGWLSTKQLKILLKRMPKYSRQIINISNKNKLNYQVIDWKNEN
;
A
#
# COMPACT_ATOMS: atom_id res chain seq x y z
N MET A 1 3.21 -7.46 30.54
CA MET A 1 2.89 -7.46 29.94
C MET A 1 2.56 -7.40 29.67
N GLU A 2 2.24 -7.17 29.79
CA GLU A 2 1.73 -7.12 29.28
C GLU A 2 1.80 -6.67 28.89
N THR A 3 1.78 -6.16 29.07
CA THR A 3 1.63 -5.67 28.50
C THR A 3 1.57 -5.06 28.27
N THR A 4 1.71 -4.61 28.38
CA THR A 4 1.35 -4.10 28.03
C THR A 4 0.82 -3.88 27.47
N LEU A 5 0.72 -3.73 27.25
CA LEU A 5 0.03 -3.51 26.60
C LEU A 5 -1.08 -3.53 26.46
N THR A 6 -1.54 -3.42 26.71
CA THR A 6 -2.50 -3.54 26.55
C THR A 6 -3.31 -3.19 26.83
N PHE A 7 -3.51 -2.79 27.44
CA PHE A 7 -4.13 -2.64 27.70
C PHE A 7 -4.96 -2.14 27.69
N HIS A 8 -5.47 -1.56 27.78
CA HIS A 8 -6.21 -1.13 27.75
C HIS A 8 -6.47 -0.32 27.80
N ARG A 9 -6.18 0.20 28.10
CA ARG A 9 -6.83 1.03 28.40
C ARG A 9 -7.15 1.93 27.53
N PRO A 10 -8.07 1.97 27.08
CA PRO A 10 -8.56 2.51 25.98
C PRO A 10 -8.47 3.90 25.78
N THR A 11 -8.69 4.54 26.64
CA THR A 11 -8.49 5.90 26.57
C THR A 11 -7.11 6.24 26.23
N ASN A 12 -6.32 5.25 26.04
CA ASN A 12 -4.94 5.41 25.69
C ASN A 12 -4.68 5.10 24.22
N GLY A 13 -5.65 5.33 23.37
CA GLY A 13 -5.51 5.12 21.96
C GLY A 13 -4.33 5.86 21.37
N GLU A 14 -4.19 7.14 21.71
CA GLU A 14 -3.07 7.94 21.23
C GLU A 14 -1.74 7.42 21.73
N PHE A 15 -1.67 7.07 22.99
CA PHE A 15 -0.46 6.52 23.58
C PHE A 15 -0.07 5.21 22.90
N ARG A 16 -1.04 4.35 22.64
CA ARG A 16 -0.79 3.08 21.95
C ARG A 16 -0.28 3.32 20.53
N GLU A 17 -0.85 4.27 19.83
CA GLU A 17 -0.41 4.60 18.48
C GLU A 17 1.03 5.08 18.48
N GLU A 18 1.39 5.95 19.40
CA GLU A 18 2.75 6.41 19.53
C GLU A 18 3.72 5.28 19.82
N LEU A 19 3.33 4.42 20.77
CA LEU A 19 4.17 3.29 21.16
C LEU A 19 4.38 2.33 20.00
N ILE A 20 3.32 2.05 19.25
CA ILE A 20 3.38 1.16 18.10
C ILE A 20 4.26 1.76 17.02
N SER A 21 4.09 3.05 16.71
CA SER A 21 4.87 3.73 15.68
C SER A 21 6.35 3.70 16.02
N SER A 22 6.70 3.86 17.28
CA SER A 22 8.11 3.89 17.70
C SER A 22 8.79 2.53 17.57
N LYS A 23 8.00 1.45 17.47
CA LYS A 23 8.54 0.08 17.40
C LYS A 23 8.58 -0.50 16.00
N VAL A 24 7.97 0.15 15.03
CA VAL A 24 7.91 -0.38 13.68
C VAL A 24 8.96 0.28 12.80
N LEU A 25 9.84 -0.54 12.26
CA LEU A 25 10.93 -0.08 11.41
C LEU A 25 10.48 0.00 9.96
N LYS A 26 11.07 0.91 9.20
CA LYS A 26 10.77 1.05 7.78
C LYS A 26 10.99 -0.23 7.02
N LYS A 27 12.07 -0.96 7.34
CA LYS A 27 12.34 -2.24 6.66
C LYS A 27 11.21 -3.25 6.88
N ASP A 28 10.60 -3.22 8.06
CA ASP A 28 9.48 -4.12 8.38
C ASP A 28 8.21 -3.69 7.64
N GLN A 29 7.99 -2.40 7.50
CA GLN A 29 6.88 -1.90 6.69
C GLN A 29 7.03 -2.35 5.24
N HIS A 30 8.22 -2.21 4.68
CA HIS A 30 8.48 -2.65 3.30
C HIS A 30 8.32 -4.16 3.14
N ALA A 31 8.86 -4.93 4.10
CA ALA A 31 8.76 -6.38 4.06
C ALA A 31 7.30 -6.83 4.07
N PHE A 32 6.49 -6.23 4.95
CA PHE A 32 5.08 -6.54 5.06
C PHE A 32 4.32 -6.18 3.76
N ILE A 33 4.51 -4.95 3.28
CA ILE A 33 3.81 -4.49 2.08
C ILE A 33 4.20 -5.34 0.86
N ARG A 34 5.49 -5.61 0.68
CA ARG A 34 5.93 -6.46 -0.43
C ARG A 34 5.32 -7.85 -0.35
N HIS A 35 5.28 -8.42 0.85
CA HIS A 35 4.66 -9.73 1.06
C HIS A 35 3.19 -9.70 0.65
N MET A 36 2.45 -8.69 1.09
CA MET A 36 1.04 -8.58 0.76
C MET A 36 0.81 -8.36 -0.74
N LEU A 37 1.61 -7.50 -1.36
CA LEU A 37 1.49 -7.22 -2.79
C LEU A 37 1.83 -8.44 -3.65
N LYS A 38 2.69 -9.32 -3.12
CA LYS A 38 3.14 -10.50 -3.83
C LYS A 38 2.18 -11.69 -3.68
N THR A 39 1.48 -11.78 -2.56
CA THR A 39 0.70 -12.96 -2.21
C THR A 39 -0.80 -12.74 -2.10
N ASN A 40 -1.24 -11.51 -1.91
CA ASN A 40 -2.66 -11.24 -1.67
C ASN A 40 -3.26 -10.43 -2.82
N GLU A 41 -4.16 -11.07 -3.56
CA GLU A 41 -4.78 -10.46 -4.73
C GLU A 41 -5.54 -9.17 -4.41
N THR A 42 -6.26 -9.17 -3.29
CA THR A 42 -7.03 -7.99 -2.90
C THR A 42 -6.10 -6.80 -2.64
N TRP A 43 -5.01 -7.05 -1.93
CA TRP A 43 -4.01 -6.00 -1.68
C TRP A 43 -3.41 -5.47 -2.99
N ALA A 44 -3.05 -6.39 -3.88
CA ALA A 44 -2.44 -6.00 -5.16
C ALA A 44 -3.42 -5.19 -6.01
N LYS A 45 -4.68 -5.59 -6.05
CA LYS A 45 -5.71 -4.87 -6.80
C LYS A 45 -5.96 -3.48 -6.23
N GLN A 46 -6.07 -3.38 -4.91
CA GLN A 46 -6.29 -2.09 -4.25
C GLN A 46 -5.10 -1.15 -4.45
N ALA A 47 -3.89 -1.69 -4.36
CA ALA A 47 -2.69 -0.91 -4.59
C ALA A 47 -2.63 -0.40 -6.02
N LEU A 48 -2.97 -1.26 -6.98
CA LEU A 48 -3.03 -0.87 -8.38
C LEU A 48 -3.97 0.31 -8.61
N LEU A 49 -5.18 0.21 -8.07
CA LEU A 49 -6.18 1.26 -8.22
C LEU A 49 -5.76 2.56 -7.53
N ARG A 50 -5.16 2.46 -6.35
CA ARG A 50 -4.74 3.64 -5.61
C ARG A 50 -3.62 4.38 -6.33
N ILE A 51 -2.62 3.67 -6.83
CA ILE A 51 -1.52 4.30 -7.56
C ILE A 51 -2.07 4.95 -8.83
N PHE A 52 -2.96 4.26 -9.53
CA PHE A 52 -3.56 4.79 -10.74
C PHE A 52 -4.35 6.08 -10.46
N GLN A 53 -5.09 6.09 -9.37
CA GLN A 53 -5.84 7.26 -8.92
C GLN A 53 -4.91 8.46 -8.67
N TYR A 54 -3.82 8.24 -7.96
CA TYR A 54 -2.85 9.30 -7.68
C TYR A 54 -2.14 9.77 -8.93
N GLN A 55 -1.80 8.85 -9.83
CA GLN A 55 -1.18 9.20 -11.10
C GLN A 55 -2.09 10.09 -11.93
N THR A 56 -3.35 9.74 -12.04
CA THR A 56 -4.33 10.52 -12.80
C THR A 56 -4.48 11.92 -12.22
N LYS A 57 -4.55 12.02 -10.91
CA LYS A 57 -4.63 13.32 -10.23
C LYS A 57 -3.38 14.14 -10.48
N THR A 58 -2.21 13.52 -10.42
CA THR A 58 -0.94 14.20 -10.66
C THR A 58 -0.87 14.74 -12.07
N GLU A 59 -1.33 13.97 -13.05
CA GLU A 59 -1.37 14.42 -14.44
C GLU A 59 -2.24 15.66 -14.60
N GLN A 60 -3.38 15.71 -13.93
CA GLN A 60 -4.26 16.87 -13.97
C GLN A 60 -3.61 18.09 -13.32
N ILE A 61 -2.93 17.88 -12.20
CA ILE A 61 -2.23 18.95 -11.49
C ILE A 61 -1.08 19.51 -12.34
N LEU A 62 -0.33 18.62 -12.99
CA LEU A 62 0.79 19.04 -13.83
C LEU A 62 0.38 19.90 -15.00
N GLU A 63 -0.83 19.73 -15.51
CA GLU A 63 -1.35 20.57 -16.57
C GLU A 63 -1.53 22.01 -16.10
N THR A 64 -1.70 22.21 -14.80
CA THR A 64 -2.01 23.52 -14.24
C THR A 64 -0.89 24.11 -13.40
N THR A 65 -0.13 23.28 -12.67
CA THR A 65 0.83 23.75 -11.68
C THR A 65 2.25 23.23 -11.83
N ASN A 66 2.45 22.21 -12.64
CA ASN A 66 3.75 21.52 -12.79
C ASN A 66 4.24 20.83 -11.53
N GLU A 67 3.34 20.46 -10.63
CA GLU A 67 3.71 19.74 -9.44
C GLU A 67 3.71 18.24 -9.70
N ASN A 68 4.56 17.52 -8.95
CA ASN A 68 4.68 16.08 -9.06
C ASN A 68 4.78 15.47 -7.68
N ASN A 69 3.87 14.55 -7.34
CA ASN A 69 3.88 13.88 -6.05
C ASN A 69 4.64 12.55 -6.07
N ASN A 70 5.30 12.24 -7.17
CA ASN A 70 6.10 11.02 -7.34
C ASN A 70 5.33 9.72 -7.12
N VAL A 71 4.03 9.75 -7.32
CA VAL A 71 3.20 8.55 -7.24
C VAL A 71 2.68 8.21 -8.63
N GLY A 72 3.00 7.02 -9.09
CA GLY A 72 2.58 6.57 -10.41
C GLY A 72 3.38 5.36 -10.83
N PHE A 73 2.99 4.75 -11.95
CA PHE A 73 3.70 3.60 -12.47
C PHE A 73 4.98 4.06 -13.16
N THR A 74 6.02 3.21 -13.08
CA THR A 74 7.27 3.50 -13.80
C THR A 74 7.01 3.43 -15.31
N GLY A 75 7.88 4.08 -16.08
CA GLY A 75 7.71 4.14 -17.52
C GLY A 75 7.49 2.78 -18.17
N ALA A 76 8.24 1.77 -17.70
CA ALA A 76 8.15 0.42 -18.27
C ALA A 76 6.80 -0.24 -18.00
N ASP A 77 6.15 0.10 -16.90
CA ASP A 77 4.88 -0.50 -16.48
C ASP A 77 3.67 0.33 -16.83
N ALA A 78 3.87 1.62 -17.10
CA ALA A 78 2.77 2.59 -17.14
C ALA A 78 1.61 2.18 -18.04
N GLU A 79 1.91 1.80 -19.26
CA GLU A 79 0.86 1.43 -20.22
C GLU A 79 0.09 0.19 -19.76
N PHE A 80 0.84 -0.85 -19.39
CA PHE A 80 0.23 -2.11 -19.01
C PHE A 80 -0.56 -2.02 -17.71
N LEU A 81 0.06 -1.47 -16.66
CA LEU A 81 -0.62 -1.38 -15.37
C LEU A 81 -1.79 -0.40 -15.39
N SER A 82 -1.69 0.68 -16.16
CA SER A 82 -2.83 1.59 -16.33
C SER A 82 -3.98 0.89 -17.04
N SER A 83 -3.68 0.05 -18.02
CA SER A 83 -4.70 -0.74 -18.71
C SER A 83 -5.38 -1.71 -17.75
N LEU A 84 -4.61 -2.38 -16.90
CA LEU A 84 -5.20 -3.28 -15.89
C LEU A 84 -6.06 -2.50 -14.89
N ALA A 85 -5.60 -1.33 -14.47
CA ALA A 85 -6.36 -0.51 -13.53
C ALA A 85 -7.70 -0.09 -14.12
N LYS A 86 -7.70 0.32 -15.38
CA LYS A 86 -8.93 0.70 -16.07
C LYS A 86 -9.88 -0.47 -16.20
N GLN A 87 -9.37 -1.64 -16.57
CA GLN A 87 -10.19 -2.85 -16.68
C GLN A 87 -10.81 -3.20 -15.33
N LEU A 88 -10.00 -3.18 -14.26
CA LEU A 88 -10.49 -3.50 -12.93
C LEU A 88 -11.54 -2.49 -12.46
N ARG A 89 -11.31 -1.20 -12.71
CA ARG A 89 -12.26 -0.15 -12.35
C ARG A 89 -13.58 -0.31 -13.10
N ASP A 90 -13.49 -0.56 -14.39
CA ASP A 90 -14.69 -0.54 -15.26
C ASP A 90 -15.41 -1.88 -15.30
N ARG A 91 -14.69 -3.00 -15.20
CA ARG A 91 -15.28 -4.33 -15.30
C ARG A 91 -15.26 -5.12 -14.01
N GLY A 92 -14.42 -4.74 -13.05
CA GLY A 92 -14.39 -5.35 -11.73
C GLY A 92 -13.62 -6.66 -11.63
N TRP A 93 -12.91 -7.08 -12.67
CA TRP A 93 -12.18 -8.34 -12.64
C TRP A 93 -10.91 -8.29 -13.48
N LEU A 94 -9.99 -9.19 -13.16
CA LEU A 94 -8.79 -9.45 -13.95
C LEU A 94 -8.70 -10.96 -14.17
N SER A 95 -8.14 -11.36 -15.32
CA SER A 95 -7.96 -12.78 -15.61
C SER A 95 -6.89 -13.36 -14.69
N THR A 96 -6.84 -14.69 -14.59
CA THR A 96 -5.82 -15.37 -13.81
C THR A 96 -4.41 -15.00 -14.27
N LYS A 97 -4.23 -14.90 -15.57
CA LYS A 97 -2.93 -14.53 -16.14
C LYS A 97 -2.55 -13.09 -15.79
N GLN A 98 -3.53 -12.17 -15.86
CA GLN A 98 -3.32 -10.78 -15.48
C GLN A 98 -2.98 -10.67 -14.00
N LEU A 99 -3.67 -11.43 -13.15
CA LEU A 99 -3.41 -11.43 -11.71
C LEU A 99 -2.00 -11.91 -11.40
N LYS A 100 -1.53 -12.93 -12.08
CA LYS A 100 -0.17 -13.43 -11.89
C LYS A 100 0.86 -12.35 -12.19
N ILE A 101 0.66 -11.62 -13.27
CA ILE A 101 1.57 -10.56 -13.65
C ILE A 101 1.49 -9.41 -12.65
N LEU A 102 0.28 -9.09 -12.20
CA LEU A 102 0.08 -8.04 -11.20
C LEU A 102 0.85 -8.35 -9.91
N LEU A 103 0.70 -9.58 -9.39
CA LEU A 103 1.40 -10.00 -8.17
C LEU A 103 2.92 -9.99 -8.33
N LYS A 104 3.38 -10.16 -9.55
CA LYS A 104 4.82 -10.13 -9.83
C LYS A 104 5.36 -8.70 -9.89
N ARG A 105 4.58 -7.77 -10.41
CA ARG A 105 5.04 -6.40 -10.64
C ARG A 105 4.78 -5.44 -9.48
N MET A 106 3.71 -5.65 -8.73
CA MET A 106 3.32 -4.70 -7.68
C MET A 106 4.29 -4.56 -6.52
N PRO A 107 5.03 -5.60 -6.09
CA PRO A 107 5.92 -5.44 -4.93
C PRO A 107 6.92 -4.30 -5.02
N LYS A 108 7.37 -3.94 -6.21
CA LYS A 108 8.34 -2.84 -6.34
C LYS A 108 7.74 -1.47 -5.99
N TYR A 109 6.42 -1.39 -5.85
CA TYR A 109 5.75 -0.13 -5.49
C TYR A 109 5.54 0.01 -3.98
N SER A 110 6.20 -0.82 -3.17
CA SER A 110 6.02 -0.79 -1.72
C SER A 110 6.24 0.59 -1.11
N ARG A 111 7.24 1.34 -1.57
CA ARG A 111 7.51 2.68 -1.07
C ARG A 111 6.33 3.61 -1.31
N GLN A 112 5.79 3.58 -2.51
CA GLN A 112 4.67 4.45 -2.85
C GLN A 112 3.44 4.10 -2.02
N ILE A 113 3.19 2.80 -1.82
CA ILE A 113 2.05 2.34 -1.03
C ILE A 113 2.20 2.76 0.44
N ILE A 114 3.41 2.65 0.99
CA ILE A 114 3.67 3.12 2.35
C ILE A 114 3.38 4.61 2.46
N ASN A 115 3.84 5.39 1.49
CA ASN A 115 3.69 6.85 1.53
C ASN A 115 2.24 7.30 1.50
N ILE A 116 1.36 6.56 0.83
CA ILE A 116 -0.05 6.92 0.74
C ILE A 116 -0.93 6.16 1.74
N SER A 117 -0.33 5.34 2.60
CA SER A 117 -1.07 4.57 3.59
C SER A 117 -1.26 5.35 4.88
N ASN A 118 -2.30 4.98 5.63
CA ASN A 118 -2.46 5.44 7.01
C ASN A 118 -1.39 4.74 7.85
N LYS A 119 -0.47 5.51 8.41
CA LYS A 119 0.69 4.95 9.11
C LYS A 119 0.31 4.16 10.36
N ASN A 120 -0.67 4.63 11.11
CA ASN A 120 -1.07 3.91 12.32
C ASN A 120 -1.67 2.56 11.98
N LYS A 121 -2.56 2.54 10.99
CA LYS A 121 -3.17 1.28 10.54
C LYS A 121 -2.11 0.33 9.99
N LEU A 122 -1.19 0.85 9.20
CA LEU A 122 -0.10 0.04 8.65
C LEU A 122 0.74 -0.57 9.76
N ASN A 123 1.09 0.22 10.76
CA ASN A 123 1.94 -0.26 11.84
C ASN A 123 1.27 -1.36 12.64
N TYR A 124 -0.03 -1.25 12.91
CA TYR A 124 -0.78 -2.34 13.54
C TYR A 124 -0.70 -3.62 12.72
N GLN A 125 -0.90 -3.48 11.41
CA GLN A 125 -0.85 -4.62 10.50
C GLN A 125 0.54 -5.26 10.47
N VAL A 126 1.59 -4.45 10.49
CA VAL A 126 2.96 -4.96 10.50
C VAL A 126 3.25 -5.75 11.77
N ILE A 127 2.82 -5.23 12.91
CA ILE A 127 3.03 -5.89 14.20
C ILE A 127 2.30 -7.24 14.22
N ASP A 128 1.04 -7.25 13.81
CA ASP A 128 0.27 -8.48 13.75
C ASP A 128 0.91 -9.51 12.83
N TRP A 129 1.38 -9.07 11.68
CA TRP A 129 2.03 -9.93 10.72
C TRP A 129 3.32 -10.54 11.29
N LYS A 130 4.13 -9.72 11.95
CA LYS A 130 5.37 -10.20 12.56
C LYS A 130 5.11 -11.20 13.68
N ASN A 131 4.03 -10.99 14.44
CA ASN A 131 3.67 -11.89 15.52
C ASN A 131 3.20 -13.25 15.01
N GLU A 132 2.68 -13.29 13.80
CA GLU A 132 2.22 -14.54 13.17
C GLU A 132 3.35 -15.31 12.49
N ASN A 133 4.46 -14.64 12.26
CA ASN A 133 5.63 -15.20 11.57
C ASN A 133 6.88 -15.16 12.49
#